data_b8a273c00ea9259f3ebb8cedac1343e6
#
_entry.id   b8a273c00ea9259f3ebb8cedac1343e6
#
_cell.length_a   1.000
_cell.length_b   1.000
_cell.length_c   1.000
_cell.angle_alpha   90.00
_cell.angle_beta   90.00
_cell.angle_gamma   90.00
#
_symmetry.space_group_name_H-M   'P 1'
#
loop_
_entity.id
_entity.type
_entity.pdbx_description
1 polymer ?
#
loop_
_entity_poly.entity_id
_entity_poly.type
_entity_poly.pdbx_seq_one_letter_code
_entity_poly.pdbx_strand_id
1 'polypeptide(L)'
;MSVLEMKVPSPGESISEVEIAQWLVSDGDYVEKDQAIAEVDSDKATLELPAEESGIITLKAADGDVVKVGQVVCLIDTSAARPAGAAPKVEEKKEEVKAAPVAEKSAPAAAPSPDPVKKESYAAGTPSVAAAKIMAENNIPAGKVNGTGKDGRVTKQDVVAAMSAGFSPDAAQGWGGTRDQNREKMSMLRRKIAERLVAVKNETAMLTTFNEVDMKPIMDLRAKYKDAFAKHHEVNLGFMSFFTKAVTEALNLYPAVNAQIDGNEMIFHNYADIGIAVSSPKGLMVPVVRNAEQMSLAEIEREIKRLAVKARDGKMTPDDMTGGTFTITNGGVFGSMLSTPIINPPQSAILGMHNVVERPVAINGKVEIRPIMYVALSYDHRIIDGKESVGFLVKVKEMLENPERMLFGSKDPVAVLLGL
;
A
#
# COMPACT_ATOMS: atom_id res chain seq x y z
N MET A 1 43.88 -21.82 -12.87
CA MET A 1 42.74 -20.87 -12.79
C MET A 1 41.63 -21.60 -12.11
N SER A 2 41.34 -21.27 -10.87
CA SER A 2 40.17 -21.84 -10.18
C SER A 2 39.03 -20.82 -10.29
N VAL A 3 38.13 -21.06 -11.25
CA VAL A 3 36.93 -20.23 -11.42
C VAL A 3 35.82 -20.97 -10.69
N LEU A 4 35.22 -20.31 -9.70
CA LEU A 4 34.06 -20.82 -8.95
C LEU A 4 32.77 -20.37 -9.66
N GLU A 5 31.90 -21.32 -9.94
CA GLU A 5 30.58 -21.04 -10.52
C GLU A 5 29.57 -20.79 -9.39
N MET A 6 29.10 -19.55 -9.28
CA MET A 6 28.06 -19.19 -8.33
C MET A 6 26.68 -19.53 -8.88
N LYS A 7 25.96 -20.39 -8.15
CA LYS A 7 24.62 -20.84 -8.50
C LYS A 7 23.60 -20.21 -7.57
N VAL A 8 22.43 -19.93 -8.10
CA VAL A 8 21.32 -19.45 -7.28
C VAL A 8 20.90 -20.51 -6.28
N PRO A 9 20.93 -20.24 -4.96
CA PRO A 9 20.47 -21.18 -3.94
C PRO A 9 18.95 -21.34 -4.03
N SER A 10 18.43 -22.50 -3.59
CA SER A 10 16.99 -22.72 -3.49
C SER A 10 16.43 -21.98 -2.27
N PRO A 11 15.54 -20.98 -2.45
CA PRO A 11 14.92 -20.29 -1.33
C PRO A 11 13.76 -21.08 -0.66
N GLY A 12 13.49 -22.33 -1.10
CA GLY A 12 12.47 -23.21 -0.56
C GLY A 12 12.06 -24.33 -1.53
N GLU A 13 11.41 -25.38 -1.03
CA GLU A 13 11.10 -26.62 -1.78
C GLU A 13 10.16 -26.43 -3.00
N SER A 14 9.51 -25.28 -3.15
CA SER A 14 8.51 -25.03 -4.21
C SER A 14 8.90 -23.94 -5.20
N ILE A 15 10.12 -23.38 -5.12
CA ILE A 15 10.55 -22.26 -5.96
C ILE A 15 11.48 -22.77 -7.03
N SER A 16 11.06 -22.64 -8.31
CA SER A 16 11.83 -23.08 -9.48
C SER A 16 12.60 -21.96 -10.18
N GLU A 17 12.18 -20.69 -9.99
CA GLU A 17 12.73 -19.51 -10.65
C GLU A 17 12.81 -18.34 -9.68
N VAL A 18 13.83 -17.50 -9.83
CA VAL A 18 14.05 -16.25 -9.07
C VAL A 18 14.47 -15.15 -10.01
N GLU A 19 14.27 -13.90 -9.64
CA GLU A 19 14.71 -12.71 -10.39
C GLU A 19 15.88 -12.05 -9.66
N ILE A 20 16.94 -11.71 -10.37
CA ILE A 20 18.03 -10.87 -9.83
C ILE A 20 17.47 -9.45 -9.73
N ALA A 21 17.09 -9.02 -8.52
CA ALA A 21 16.51 -7.72 -8.30
C ALA A 21 17.53 -6.61 -8.58
N GLN A 22 18.72 -6.76 -8.03
CA GLN A 22 19.83 -5.82 -8.20
C GLN A 22 21.15 -6.48 -7.90
N TRP A 23 22.18 -6.18 -8.70
CA TRP A 23 23.57 -6.45 -8.34
C TRP A 23 24.09 -5.38 -7.39
N LEU A 24 24.69 -5.79 -6.28
CA LEU A 24 25.34 -4.90 -5.31
C LEU A 24 26.80 -4.59 -5.65
N VAL A 25 27.34 -5.27 -6.67
CA VAL A 25 28.70 -5.19 -7.16
C VAL A 25 28.70 -5.06 -8.68
N SER A 26 29.75 -4.46 -9.25
CA SER A 26 29.93 -4.31 -10.70
C SER A 26 30.74 -5.45 -11.29
N ASP A 27 30.56 -5.71 -12.60
CA ASP A 27 31.33 -6.71 -13.31
C ASP A 27 32.84 -6.35 -13.25
N GLY A 28 33.66 -7.31 -12.82
CA GLY A 28 35.11 -7.10 -12.60
C GLY A 28 35.50 -6.62 -11.20
N ASP A 29 34.57 -6.39 -10.29
CA ASP A 29 34.87 -6.00 -8.92
C ASP A 29 35.48 -7.18 -8.13
N TYR A 30 36.29 -6.84 -7.11
CA TYR A 30 36.80 -7.81 -6.16
C TYR A 30 35.80 -7.96 -5.00
N VAL A 31 35.36 -9.17 -4.75
CA VAL A 31 34.42 -9.51 -3.67
C VAL A 31 35.09 -10.33 -2.57
N GLU A 32 34.67 -10.16 -1.34
CA GLU A 32 35.14 -10.97 -0.21
C GLU A 32 34.14 -12.11 0.07
N LYS A 33 34.64 -13.18 0.65
CA LYS A 33 33.78 -14.30 1.09
C LYS A 33 32.67 -13.79 2.03
N ASP A 34 31.46 -14.32 1.89
CA ASP A 34 30.25 -13.93 2.62
C ASP A 34 29.76 -12.50 2.37
N GLN A 35 30.38 -11.76 1.45
CA GLN A 35 29.87 -10.45 1.02
C GLN A 35 28.62 -10.62 0.17
N ALA A 36 27.55 -9.86 0.47
CA ALA A 36 26.36 -9.80 -0.37
C ALA A 36 26.72 -9.21 -1.75
N ILE A 37 26.47 -9.98 -2.82
CA ILE A 37 26.80 -9.61 -4.21
C ILE A 37 25.58 -9.26 -5.05
N ALA A 38 24.40 -9.79 -4.70
CA ALA A 38 23.16 -9.47 -5.36
C ALA A 38 21.97 -9.63 -4.39
N GLU A 39 20.90 -8.89 -4.67
CA GLU A 39 19.58 -9.15 -4.13
C GLU A 39 18.79 -9.99 -5.12
N VAL A 40 18.19 -11.07 -4.64
CA VAL A 40 17.43 -12.03 -5.45
C VAL A 40 16.01 -12.09 -4.93
N ASP A 41 15.06 -11.72 -5.79
CA ASP A 41 13.62 -11.76 -5.49
C ASP A 41 13.02 -13.12 -5.87
N SER A 42 12.37 -13.75 -4.91
CA SER A 42 11.53 -14.91 -5.14
C SER A 42 10.05 -14.55 -4.97
N ASP A 43 9.17 -15.49 -5.28
CA ASP A 43 7.71 -15.35 -5.10
C ASP A 43 7.31 -15.01 -3.64
N LYS A 44 8.16 -15.33 -2.66
CA LYS A 44 7.83 -15.21 -1.23
C LYS A 44 8.72 -14.25 -0.45
N ALA A 45 9.95 -14.01 -0.89
CA ALA A 45 10.92 -13.16 -0.17
C ALA A 45 12.04 -12.67 -1.08
N THR A 46 12.62 -11.53 -0.72
CA THR A 46 13.91 -11.06 -1.23
C THR A 46 15.02 -11.66 -0.37
N LEU A 47 16.00 -12.26 -1.00
CA LEU A 47 17.17 -12.87 -0.36
C LEU A 47 18.45 -12.20 -0.88
N GLU A 48 19.42 -12.05 -0.01
CA GLU A 48 20.77 -11.66 -0.41
C GLU A 48 21.54 -12.89 -0.88
N LEU A 49 22.25 -12.78 -2.00
CA LEU A 49 23.16 -13.80 -2.50
C LEU A 49 24.58 -13.45 -2.01
N PRO A 50 25.15 -14.20 -1.04
CA PRO A 50 26.53 -13.99 -0.59
C PRO A 50 27.52 -14.66 -1.52
N ALA A 51 28.71 -14.10 -1.65
CA ALA A 51 29.83 -14.72 -2.36
C ALA A 51 30.36 -15.93 -1.56
N GLU A 52 30.49 -17.11 -2.21
CA GLU A 52 31.00 -18.30 -1.54
C GLU A 52 32.52 -18.24 -1.30
N GLU A 53 33.27 -17.50 -2.13
CA GLU A 53 34.73 -17.31 -1.98
C GLU A 53 35.13 -15.89 -2.44
N SER A 54 36.32 -15.46 -1.99
CA SER A 54 36.90 -14.16 -2.38
C SER A 54 37.56 -14.24 -3.77
N GLY A 55 37.35 -13.22 -4.59
CA GLY A 55 37.91 -13.18 -5.94
C GLY A 55 37.32 -12.06 -6.81
N ILE A 56 37.69 -12.03 -8.07
CA ILE A 56 37.12 -11.10 -9.06
C ILE A 56 35.83 -11.72 -9.63
N ILE A 57 34.73 -10.98 -9.53
CA ILE A 57 33.42 -11.42 -10.03
C ILE A 57 33.23 -11.11 -11.52
N THR A 58 32.66 -12.04 -12.27
CA THR A 58 32.20 -11.84 -13.65
C THR A 58 30.73 -12.17 -13.73
N LEU A 59 29.89 -11.19 -14.07
CA LEU A 59 28.45 -11.34 -14.13
C LEU A 59 28.01 -12.07 -15.39
N LYS A 60 27.05 -13.01 -15.27
CA LYS A 60 26.46 -13.79 -16.38
C LYS A 60 24.99 -13.47 -16.62
N ALA A 61 24.36 -12.82 -15.66
CA ALA A 61 22.97 -12.38 -15.74
C ALA A 61 22.88 -10.89 -15.42
N ALA A 62 21.95 -10.19 -16.02
CA ALA A 62 21.72 -8.77 -15.81
C ALA A 62 20.69 -8.52 -14.69
N ASP A 63 20.64 -7.27 -14.18
CA ASP A 63 19.58 -6.83 -13.29
C ASP A 63 18.19 -7.09 -13.93
N GLY A 64 17.28 -7.67 -13.17
CA GLY A 64 15.95 -8.00 -13.61
C GLY A 64 15.85 -9.25 -14.49
N ASP A 65 16.89 -10.08 -14.61
CA ASP A 65 16.82 -11.37 -15.29
C ASP A 65 16.18 -12.44 -14.40
N VAL A 66 15.28 -13.22 -14.99
CA VAL A 66 14.69 -14.39 -14.33
C VAL A 66 15.56 -15.60 -14.60
N VAL A 67 16.08 -16.20 -13.55
CA VAL A 67 16.99 -17.34 -13.61
C VAL A 67 16.42 -18.53 -12.85
N LYS A 68 16.74 -19.73 -13.29
CA LYS A 68 16.30 -20.95 -12.61
C LYS A 68 17.16 -21.22 -11.38
N VAL A 69 16.54 -21.80 -10.34
CA VAL A 69 17.29 -22.29 -9.17
C VAL A 69 18.37 -23.26 -9.63
N GLY A 70 19.61 -23.07 -9.16
CA GLY A 70 20.77 -23.83 -9.59
C GLY A 70 21.45 -23.36 -10.88
N GLN A 71 20.92 -22.31 -11.54
CA GLN A 71 21.57 -21.70 -12.71
C GLN A 71 22.77 -20.86 -12.27
N VAL A 72 23.84 -20.89 -13.05
CA VAL A 72 25.04 -20.07 -12.82
C VAL A 72 24.74 -18.63 -13.20
N VAL A 73 24.87 -17.70 -12.23
CA VAL A 73 24.59 -16.27 -12.41
C VAL A 73 25.83 -15.40 -12.42
N CYS A 74 26.90 -15.86 -11.83
CA CYS A 74 28.24 -15.20 -11.93
C CYS A 74 29.37 -16.22 -11.73
N LEU A 75 30.56 -15.79 -12.08
CA LEU A 75 31.81 -16.54 -11.89
C LEU A 75 32.71 -15.73 -10.96
N ILE A 76 33.42 -16.40 -10.03
CA ILE A 76 34.39 -15.78 -9.15
C ILE A 76 35.75 -16.41 -9.46
N ASP A 77 36.71 -15.60 -9.93
CA ASP A 77 38.11 -16.02 -10.13
C ASP A 77 38.85 -15.88 -8.81
N THR A 78 39.02 -17.00 -8.12
CA THR A 78 39.72 -17.08 -6.83
C THR A 78 41.26 -17.02 -6.94
N SER A 79 41.82 -17.04 -8.16
CA SER A 79 43.26 -16.92 -8.40
C SER A 79 43.74 -15.47 -8.43
N ALA A 80 42.85 -14.50 -8.50
CA ALA A 80 43.17 -13.08 -8.56
C ALA A 80 43.53 -12.54 -7.16
N ALA A 81 44.74 -12.02 -7.04
CA ALA A 81 45.19 -11.34 -5.82
C ALA A 81 44.46 -10.00 -5.64
N ARG A 82 44.13 -9.66 -4.37
CA ARG A 82 43.47 -8.40 -4.01
C ARG A 82 44.21 -7.19 -4.60
N PRO A 83 43.59 -6.33 -5.40
CA PRO A 83 44.23 -5.08 -5.86
C PRO A 83 44.55 -4.19 -4.68
N ALA A 84 45.81 -3.73 -4.55
CA ALA A 84 46.20 -2.80 -3.51
C ALA A 84 45.54 -1.45 -3.74
N GLY A 85 44.39 -1.18 -3.06
CA GLY A 85 43.71 0.11 -3.16
C GLY A 85 42.18 0.09 -3.02
N ALA A 86 41.55 -1.03 -2.98
CA ALA A 86 40.10 -1.09 -2.80
C ALA A 86 39.73 -1.18 -1.29
N ALA A 87 39.30 -0.06 -0.72
CA ALA A 87 38.67 -0.03 0.59
C ALA A 87 37.18 -0.53 0.46
N PRO A 88 36.67 -1.30 1.41
CA PRO A 88 35.29 -1.75 1.37
C PRO A 88 34.32 -0.58 1.55
N LYS A 89 33.44 -0.37 0.58
CA LYS A 89 32.33 0.56 0.69
C LYS A 89 31.22 -0.16 1.46
N VAL A 90 31.30 -0.11 2.78
CA VAL A 90 30.18 -0.49 3.65
C VAL A 90 29.34 0.76 3.85
N GLU A 91 28.18 0.85 3.25
CA GLU A 91 27.18 1.85 3.62
C GLU A 91 26.40 1.35 4.85
N GLU A 92 26.91 1.69 6.03
CA GLU A 92 26.10 1.66 7.25
C GLU A 92 25.08 2.81 7.22
N LYS A 93 23.83 2.48 7.13
CA LYS A 93 22.71 3.39 7.32
C LYS A 93 22.52 3.64 8.81
N LYS A 94 23.14 4.70 9.34
CA LYS A 94 22.80 5.28 10.65
C LYS A 94 21.82 6.42 10.46
N GLU A 95 20.62 6.25 11.00
CA GLU A 95 19.71 7.34 11.35
C GLU A 95 20.37 8.20 12.44
N GLU A 96 20.44 9.51 12.22
CA GLU A 96 20.43 10.45 13.33
C GLU A 96 19.78 11.79 12.94
N VAL A 97 19.02 12.30 13.88
CA VAL A 97 18.07 13.39 13.82
C VAL A 97 18.78 14.70 14.21
N LYS A 98 18.44 15.80 13.53
CA LYS A 98 18.47 17.24 13.92
C LYS A 98 19.79 17.95 14.23
N ALA A 99 20.08 18.99 13.53
CA ALA A 99 19.99 20.41 13.90
C ALA A 99 20.83 21.28 12.96
N ALA A 100 20.24 22.32 12.38
CA ALA A 100 20.96 23.49 11.86
C ALA A 100 21.45 24.33 13.07
N PRO A 101 22.47 25.21 12.97
CA PRO A 101 22.51 26.35 12.07
C PRO A 101 23.94 26.87 11.64
N VAL A 102 23.89 27.82 10.68
CA VAL A 102 24.73 29.03 10.47
C VAL A 102 26.15 28.91 9.88
N ALA A 103 26.24 29.46 8.68
CA ALA A 103 27.19 30.33 8.00
C ALA A 103 28.68 30.41 8.46
N GLU A 104 29.62 30.28 7.52
CA GLU A 104 30.57 31.34 7.14
C GLU A 104 31.49 30.99 5.95
N LYS A 105 31.57 31.95 5.06
CA LYS A 105 32.51 32.34 4.03
C LYS A 105 33.84 31.60 3.87
N SER A 106 34.19 31.27 2.62
CA SER A 106 35.35 31.86 1.93
C SER A 106 35.42 31.47 0.45
N ALA A 107 35.68 32.46 -0.41
CA ALA A 107 36.03 32.36 -1.83
C ALA A 107 37.57 32.25 -1.95
N PRO A 108 38.21 32.28 -3.15
CA PRO A 108 37.78 32.11 -4.55
C PRO A 108 38.71 31.22 -5.40
N ALA A 109 38.29 30.75 -6.55
CA ALA A 109 39.19 30.51 -7.68
C ALA A 109 38.47 30.45 -9.04
N ALA A 110 38.92 31.33 -9.91
CA ALA A 110 39.09 31.25 -11.38
C ALA A 110 37.84 31.14 -12.28
N ALA A 111 37.64 32.19 -13.05
CA ALA A 111 36.70 32.38 -14.13
C ALA A 111 37.00 31.54 -15.38
N PRO A 112 35.97 31.22 -16.17
CA PRO A 112 36.05 31.18 -17.62
C PRO A 112 35.26 32.33 -18.25
N SER A 113 35.69 32.67 -19.45
CA SER A 113 35.34 33.80 -20.29
C SER A 113 33.88 34.01 -20.62
N PRO A 114 33.44 35.22 -21.03
CA PRO A 114 32.05 35.64 -21.02
C PRO A 114 31.31 35.25 -22.30
N ASP A 115 30.15 34.62 -22.10
CA ASP A 115 29.08 34.56 -23.10
C ASP A 115 28.33 35.91 -23.15
N PRO A 116 27.70 36.26 -24.27
CA PRO A 116 27.23 37.62 -24.52
C PRO A 116 26.12 38.04 -23.58
N VAL A 117 26.36 39.16 -22.93
CA VAL A 117 25.46 39.86 -22.03
C VAL A 117 24.13 40.14 -22.76
N LYS A 118 23.06 39.38 -22.39
CA LYS A 118 21.71 39.82 -22.61
C LYS A 118 21.49 41.06 -21.76
N LYS A 119 21.36 42.23 -22.42
CA LYS A 119 20.95 43.48 -21.78
C LYS A 119 19.57 43.20 -21.08
N GLU A 120 19.56 43.21 -19.76
CA GLU A 120 18.29 43.26 -19.02
C GLU A 120 17.57 44.54 -19.39
N SER A 121 16.43 44.40 -20.08
CA SER A 121 15.59 45.52 -20.44
C SER A 121 14.89 46.05 -19.18
N TYR A 122 14.90 47.34 -18.97
CA TYR A 122 14.23 48.05 -17.86
C TYR A 122 12.71 47.71 -17.77
N ALA A 123 12.12 47.18 -18.81
CA ALA A 123 10.69 46.85 -18.90
C ALA A 123 10.38 45.38 -18.57
N ALA A 124 11.38 44.52 -18.39
CA ALA A 124 11.15 43.10 -18.10
C ALA A 124 10.42 42.93 -16.76
N GLY A 125 9.27 42.21 -16.78
CA GLY A 125 8.45 41.99 -15.61
C GLY A 125 7.57 43.17 -15.19
N THR A 126 7.68 44.34 -15.84
CA THR A 126 6.83 45.49 -15.51
C THR A 126 5.46 45.37 -16.21
N PRO A 127 4.33 45.35 -15.45
CA PRO A 127 3.02 45.22 -16.07
C PRO A 127 2.56 46.49 -16.80
N SER A 128 1.88 46.32 -17.92
CA SER A 128 1.16 47.42 -18.58
C SER A 128 0.01 47.91 -17.69
N VAL A 129 -0.46 49.14 -17.89
CA VAL A 129 -1.52 49.73 -17.04
C VAL A 129 -2.77 48.83 -17.01
N ALA A 130 -3.15 48.21 -18.11
CA ALA A 130 -4.27 47.27 -18.19
C ALA A 130 -3.95 45.94 -17.48
N ALA A 131 -2.71 45.46 -17.57
CA ALA A 131 -2.27 44.27 -16.88
C ALA A 131 -2.25 44.52 -15.35
N ALA A 132 -1.69 45.66 -14.90
CA ALA A 132 -1.62 46.04 -13.51
C ALA A 132 -3.00 46.11 -12.84
N LYS A 133 -4.00 46.64 -13.55
CA LYS A 133 -5.37 46.72 -13.05
C LYS A 133 -5.98 45.32 -12.82
N ILE A 134 -5.87 44.39 -13.79
CA ILE A 134 -6.37 43.04 -13.67
C ILE A 134 -5.62 42.26 -12.58
N MET A 135 -4.31 42.46 -12.48
CA MET A 135 -3.49 41.82 -11.46
C MET A 135 -3.88 42.30 -10.04
N ALA A 136 -4.17 43.60 -9.87
CA ALA A 136 -4.63 44.14 -8.61
C ALA A 136 -6.04 43.65 -8.22
N GLU A 137 -6.96 43.58 -9.20
CA GLU A 137 -8.33 43.10 -8.98
C GLU A 137 -8.38 41.60 -8.59
N ASN A 138 -7.37 40.82 -9.00
CA ASN A 138 -7.31 39.37 -8.77
C ASN A 138 -6.18 38.95 -7.81
N ASN A 139 -5.56 39.88 -7.09
CA ASN A 139 -4.46 39.63 -6.16
C ASN A 139 -3.28 38.85 -6.74
N ILE A 140 -2.88 39.14 -7.99
CA ILE A 140 -1.79 38.46 -8.70
C ILE A 140 -0.48 39.19 -8.45
N PRO A 141 0.55 38.55 -7.85
CA PRO A 141 1.86 39.16 -7.69
C PRO A 141 2.56 39.35 -9.04
N ALA A 142 3.18 40.52 -9.26
CA ALA A 142 3.82 40.91 -10.51
C ALA A 142 4.94 39.92 -10.98
N GLY A 143 5.65 39.31 -10.03
CA GLY A 143 6.71 38.35 -10.33
C GLY A 143 6.24 36.95 -10.78
N LYS A 144 4.92 36.69 -10.83
CA LYS A 144 4.37 35.38 -11.22
C LYS A 144 3.84 35.33 -12.67
N VAL A 145 3.93 36.41 -13.42
CA VAL A 145 3.48 36.45 -14.82
C VAL A 145 4.64 36.82 -15.72
N ASN A 146 5.02 35.93 -16.63
CA ASN A 146 6.05 36.20 -17.62
C ASN A 146 5.50 37.12 -18.71
N GLY A 147 6.15 38.25 -18.96
CA GLY A 147 5.74 39.21 -19.98
C GLY A 147 6.21 38.79 -21.37
N THR A 148 5.29 38.73 -22.33
CA THR A 148 5.56 38.50 -23.76
C THR A 148 5.56 39.79 -24.59
N GLY A 149 5.26 40.94 -23.97
CA GLY A 149 5.26 42.26 -24.63
C GLY A 149 6.65 42.77 -24.95
N LYS A 150 6.71 43.95 -25.62
CA LYS A 150 7.96 44.58 -26.04
C LYS A 150 8.88 44.76 -24.83
N ASP A 151 10.12 44.31 -24.96
CA ASP A 151 11.19 44.35 -23.91
C ASP A 151 10.82 43.54 -22.65
N GLY A 152 9.98 42.48 -22.75
CA GLY A 152 9.61 41.61 -21.62
C GLY A 152 8.54 42.20 -20.73
N ARG A 153 7.77 43.18 -21.18
CA ARG A 153 6.67 43.79 -20.43
C ARG A 153 5.48 42.84 -20.31
N VAL A 154 4.85 42.78 -19.14
CA VAL A 154 3.64 41.98 -18.93
C VAL A 154 2.43 42.66 -19.58
N THR A 155 1.81 42.02 -20.56
CA THR A 155 0.62 42.49 -21.27
C THR A 155 -0.67 41.99 -20.57
N LYS A 156 -1.83 42.59 -20.98
CA LYS A 156 -3.14 42.10 -20.54
C LYS A 156 -3.36 40.64 -20.93
N GLN A 157 -2.87 40.22 -22.09
CA GLN A 157 -3.02 38.84 -22.57
C GLN A 157 -2.23 37.85 -21.74
N ASP A 158 -1.04 38.22 -21.26
CA ASP A 158 -0.22 37.38 -20.38
C ASP A 158 -0.91 37.12 -19.04
N VAL A 159 -1.55 38.16 -18.47
CA VAL A 159 -2.31 38.03 -17.23
C VAL A 159 -3.55 37.17 -17.45
N VAL A 160 -4.30 37.35 -18.53
CA VAL A 160 -5.48 36.53 -18.85
C VAL A 160 -5.08 35.08 -19.12
N ALA A 161 -3.96 34.84 -19.83
CA ALA A 161 -3.43 33.51 -20.06
C ALA A 161 -2.98 32.85 -18.74
N ALA A 162 -2.32 33.59 -17.86
CA ALA A 162 -1.95 33.12 -16.53
C ALA A 162 -3.19 32.81 -15.65
N MET A 163 -4.24 33.63 -15.75
CA MET A 163 -5.52 33.37 -15.07
C MET A 163 -6.23 32.11 -15.57
N SER A 164 -6.21 31.87 -16.86
CA SER A 164 -6.82 30.67 -17.47
C SER A 164 -5.98 29.41 -17.26
N ALA A 165 -4.68 29.55 -17.09
CA ALA A 165 -3.76 28.43 -16.80
C ALA A 165 -3.65 28.05 -15.32
N GLY A 166 -4.27 28.85 -14.41
CA GLY A 166 -4.10 28.69 -12.95
C GLY A 166 -2.76 29.28 -12.44
N PHE A 167 -2.79 29.99 -11.31
CA PHE A 167 -1.75 30.91 -10.83
C PHE A 167 -0.42 30.30 -10.36
N SER A 168 -0.11 29.03 -10.57
CA SER A 168 1.18 28.47 -10.20
C SER A 168 2.03 28.22 -11.43
N PRO A 169 3.18 28.91 -11.60
CA PRO A 169 4.20 28.49 -12.56
C PRO A 169 4.71 27.07 -12.25
N ASP A 170 4.69 26.64 -10.98
CA ASP A 170 5.02 25.28 -10.55
C ASP A 170 3.84 24.31 -10.74
N ALA A 171 2.59 24.77 -10.76
CA ALA A 171 1.42 24.00 -11.17
C ALA A 171 1.26 23.97 -12.71
N ALA A 172 1.87 24.89 -13.42
CA ALA A 172 1.95 24.90 -14.88
C ALA A 172 3.10 24.04 -15.45
N GLN A 173 3.91 23.44 -14.62
CA GLN A 173 4.63 22.20 -14.95
C GLN A 173 3.62 21.02 -14.91
N GLY A 174 2.52 21.18 -15.61
CA GLY A 174 1.72 20.08 -16.07
C GLY A 174 2.63 19.12 -16.83
N TRP A 175 2.23 17.90 -16.97
CA TRP A 175 2.87 16.73 -17.60
C TRP A 175 3.73 17.06 -18.87
N GLY A 176 4.50 18.12 -18.88
CA GLY A 176 5.48 18.55 -19.86
C GLY A 176 5.00 18.81 -21.29
N GLY A 177 3.75 18.52 -21.64
CA GLY A 177 3.20 18.70 -23.00
C GLY A 177 3.89 17.86 -24.10
N THR A 178 4.86 17.02 -23.74
CA THR A 178 5.49 16.04 -24.64
C THR A 178 4.65 14.78 -24.69
N ARG A 179 4.77 14.00 -25.78
CA ARG A 179 4.13 12.69 -25.92
C ARG A 179 5.10 11.57 -25.54
N ASP A 180 6.03 11.84 -24.64
CA ASP A 180 7.03 10.89 -24.23
C ASP A 180 6.39 9.74 -23.47
N GLN A 181 6.89 8.54 -23.68
CA GLN A 181 6.44 7.31 -23.03
C GLN A 181 7.64 6.71 -22.29
N ASN A 182 7.47 6.48 -21.01
CA ASN A 182 8.41 5.67 -20.26
C ASN A 182 7.90 4.22 -20.19
N ARG A 183 8.77 3.24 -20.48
CA ARG A 183 8.47 1.82 -20.39
C ARG A 183 9.30 1.22 -19.26
N GLU A 184 8.62 0.76 -18.24
CA GLU A 184 9.24 0.06 -17.09
C GLU A 184 8.79 -1.39 -17.08
N LYS A 185 9.74 -2.31 -16.82
CA LYS A 185 9.45 -3.73 -16.62
C LYS A 185 8.73 -3.89 -15.28
N MET A 186 7.61 -4.62 -15.27
CA MET A 186 6.95 -4.95 -14.01
C MET A 186 7.84 -5.88 -13.19
N SER A 187 7.96 -5.62 -11.87
CA SER A 187 8.66 -6.51 -10.94
C SER A 187 8.02 -7.90 -10.94
N MET A 188 8.77 -8.93 -10.53
CA MET A 188 8.25 -10.30 -10.43
C MET A 188 7.01 -10.36 -9.54
N LEU A 189 7.06 -9.72 -8.36
CA LEU A 189 5.93 -9.62 -7.45
C LEU A 189 4.68 -9.03 -8.14
N ARG A 190 4.85 -7.95 -8.90
CA ARG A 190 3.73 -7.31 -9.62
C ARG A 190 3.15 -8.24 -10.70
N ARG A 191 3.98 -9.00 -11.41
CA ARG A 191 3.53 -9.99 -12.41
C ARG A 191 2.72 -11.10 -11.76
N LYS A 192 3.23 -11.67 -10.65
CA LYS A 192 2.52 -12.73 -9.88
C LYS A 192 1.18 -12.25 -9.33
N ILE A 193 1.12 -11.02 -8.79
CA ILE A 193 -0.14 -10.42 -8.34
C ILE A 193 -1.11 -10.29 -9.52
N ALA A 194 -0.65 -9.82 -10.69
CA ALA A 194 -1.50 -9.65 -11.87
C ALA A 194 -2.07 -10.99 -12.35
N GLU A 195 -1.24 -12.03 -12.48
CA GLU A 195 -1.65 -13.40 -12.84
C GLU A 195 -2.71 -13.92 -11.87
N ARG A 196 -2.44 -13.82 -10.54
CA ARG A 196 -3.35 -14.29 -9.49
C ARG A 196 -4.71 -13.57 -9.53
N LEU A 197 -4.72 -12.24 -9.66
CA LEU A 197 -5.97 -11.47 -9.71
C LEU A 197 -6.82 -11.81 -10.94
N VAL A 198 -6.18 -11.99 -12.10
CA VAL A 198 -6.86 -12.39 -13.34
C VAL A 198 -7.40 -13.82 -13.24
N ALA A 199 -6.60 -14.75 -12.72
CA ALA A 199 -7.02 -16.15 -12.50
C ALA A 199 -8.27 -16.21 -11.62
N VAL A 200 -8.24 -15.58 -10.45
CA VAL A 200 -9.38 -15.56 -9.52
C VAL A 200 -10.65 -15.03 -10.18
N LYS A 201 -10.55 -13.92 -10.92
CA LYS A 201 -11.72 -13.34 -11.59
C LYS A 201 -12.31 -14.24 -12.67
N ASN A 202 -11.48 -15.06 -13.33
CA ASN A 202 -11.91 -16.00 -14.37
C ASN A 202 -12.40 -17.34 -13.80
N GLU A 203 -11.89 -17.76 -12.65
CA GLU A 203 -12.17 -19.06 -12.04
C GLU A 203 -13.34 -19.02 -11.06
N THR A 204 -13.82 -17.84 -10.67
CA THR A 204 -14.93 -17.67 -9.73
C THR A 204 -16.17 -17.07 -10.41
N ALA A 205 -17.35 -17.51 -9.96
CA ALA A 205 -18.62 -16.83 -10.27
C ALA A 205 -18.82 -15.63 -9.31
N MET A 206 -17.90 -14.66 -9.36
CA MET A 206 -17.84 -13.59 -8.38
C MET A 206 -18.99 -12.60 -8.55
N LEU A 207 -19.77 -12.40 -7.48
CA LEU A 207 -20.81 -11.40 -7.35
C LEU A 207 -20.52 -10.52 -6.15
N THR A 208 -21.06 -9.29 -6.13
CA THR A 208 -20.94 -8.38 -5.00
C THR A 208 -22.29 -7.88 -4.56
N THR A 209 -22.60 -8.00 -3.29
CA THR A 209 -23.75 -7.36 -2.64
C THR A 209 -23.29 -6.22 -1.75
N PHE A 210 -24.15 -5.21 -1.59
CA PHE A 210 -23.84 -3.99 -0.85
C PHE A 210 -24.88 -3.74 0.24
N ASN A 211 -24.42 -3.06 1.29
CA ASN A 211 -25.31 -2.51 2.31
C ASN A 211 -24.71 -1.21 2.85
N GLU A 212 -25.53 -0.41 3.52
CA GLU A 212 -25.11 0.77 4.24
C GLU A 212 -25.19 0.53 5.75
N VAL A 213 -24.23 1.08 6.49
CA VAL A 213 -24.12 0.96 7.94
C VAL A 213 -24.10 2.34 8.55
N ASP A 214 -24.99 2.60 9.52
CA ASP A 214 -24.92 3.77 10.39
C ASP A 214 -23.78 3.55 11.42
N MET A 215 -22.69 4.31 11.25
CA MET A 215 -21.51 4.20 12.10
C MET A 215 -21.63 4.96 13.42
N LYS A 216 -22.73 5.72 13.61
CA LYS A 216 -22.90 6.54 14.80
C LYS A 216 -22.81 5.75 16.11
N PRO A 217 -23.46 4.57 16.27
CA PRO A 217 -23.38 3.80 17.52
C PRO A 217 -21.93 3.41 17.90
N ILE A 218 -21.14 2.94 16.92
CA ILE A 218 -19.74 2.60 17.16
C ILE A 218 -18.91 3.85 17.45
N MET A 219 -19.15 4.94 16.72
CA MET A 219 -18.42 6.20 16.93
C MET A 219 -18.71 6.80 18.32
N ASP A 220 -19.97 6.79 18.77
CA ASP A 220 -20.37 7.22 20.10
C ASP A 220 -19.74 6.34 21.19
N LEU A 221 -19.77 5.02 21.00
CA LEU A 221 -19.15 4.07 21.93
C LEU A 221 -17.63 4.31 22.03
N ARG A 222 -16.95 4.47 20.89
CA ARG A 222 -15.54 4.81 20.86
C ARG A 222 -15.27 6.16 21.54
N ALA A 223 -16.03 7.18 21.23
CA ALA A 223 -15.88 8.52 21.84
C ALA A 223 -15.98 8.46 23.36
N LYS A 224 -16.89 7.63 23.89
CA LYS A 224 -17.11 7.45 25.32
C LYS A 224 -16.00 6.66 26.02
N TYR A 225 -15.46 5.64 25.39
CA TYR A 225 -14.61 4.64 26.08
C TYR A 225 -13.16 4.59 25.60
N LYS A 226 -12.76 5.31 24.52
CA LYS A 226 -11.41 5.23 23.91
C LYS A 226 -10.27 5.43 24.91
N ASP A 227 -10.39 6.39 25.82
CA ASP A 227 -9.33 6.75 26.76
C ASP A 227 -9.21 5.68 27.88
N ALA A 228 -10.36 5.23 28.41
CA ALA A 228 -10.40 4.14 29.42
C ALA A 228 -9.89 2.84 28.80
N PHE A 229 -10.27 2.52 27.58
CA PHE A 229 -9.83 1.34 26.84
C PHE A 229 -8.32 1.37 26.58
N ALA A 230 -7.79 2.49 26.09
CA ALA A 230 -6.37 2.65 25.83
C ALA A 230 -5.55 2.56 27.11
N LYS A 231 -6.02 3.13 28.22
CA LYS A 231 -5.36 3.05 29.52
C LYS A 231 -5.34 1.63 30.10
N HIS A 232 -6.42 0.86 29.90
CA HIS A 232 -6.56 -0.47 30.46
C HIS A 232 -5.87 -1.55 29.62
N HIS A 233 -5.93 -1.43 28.30
CA HIS A 233 -5.48 -2.47 27.36
C HIS A 233 -4.18 -2.13 26.62
N GLU A 234 -3.64 -0.91 26.77
CA GLU A 234 -2.41 -0.41 26.12
C GLU A 234 -2.49 -0.41 24.58
N VAL A 235 -3.73 -0.41 24.04
CA VAL A 235 -4.02 -0.37 22.62
C VAL A 235 -5.22 0.54 22.35
N ASN A 236 -5.23 1.22 21.20
CA ASN A 236 -6.33 2.08 20.83
C ASN A 236 -7.54 1.27 20.38
N LEU A 237 -8.75 1.74 20.70
CA LEU A 237 -10.00 1.14 20.20
C LEU A 237 -10.24 1.62 18.77
N GLY A 238 -9.92 0.79 17.77
CA GLY A 238 -10.11 1.04 16.34
C GLY A 238 -11.50 0.59 15.84
N PHE A 239 -11.79 0.85 14.57
CA PHE A 239 -12.98 0.29 13.92
C PHE A 239 -12.79 -1.17 13.53
N MET A 240 -11.53 -1.56 13.25
CA MET A 240 -11.23 -2.89 12.71
C MET A 240 -11.62 -4.01 13.66
N SER A 241 -11.45 -3.84 14.97
CA SER A 241 -11.87 -4.83 15.94
C SER A 241 -13.38 -5.07 15.95
N PHE A 242 -14.18 -4.00 15.83
CA PHE A 242 -15.64 -4.13 15.71
C PHE A 242 -16.05 -4.87 14.45
N PHE A 243 -15.45 -4.50 13.31
CA PHE A 243 -15.73 -5.19 12.04
C PHE A 243 -15.29 -6.65 12.09
N THR A 244 -14.10 -6.93 12.61
CA THR A 244 -13.59 -8.30 12.74
C THR A 244 -14.52 -9.13 13.63
N LYS A 245 -14.94 -8.60 14.79
CA LYS A 245 -15.85 -9.31 15.69
C LYS A 245 -17.24 -9.52 15.08
N ALA A 246 -17.81 -8.51 14.43
CA ALA A 246 -19.09 -8.66 13.72
C ALA A 246 -19.00 -9.69 12.58
N VAL A 247 -17.88 -9.72 11.86
CA VAL A 247 -17.64 -10.71 10.81
C VAL A 247 -17.54 -12.11 11.39
N THR A 248 -16.76 -12.34 12.45
CA THR A 248 -16.61 -13.70 13.05
C THR A 248 -17.95 -14.24 13.55
N GLU A 249 -18.77 -13.41 14.19
CA GLU A 249 -20.12 -13.80 14.62
C GLU A 249 -21.05 -14.09 13.42
N ALA A 250 -20.95 -13.31 12.33
CA ALA A 250 -21.73 -13.55 11.12
C ALA A 250 -21.28 -14.82 10.38
N LEU A 251 -19.96 -15.13 10.34
CA LEU A 251 -19.44 -16.36 9.74
C LEU A 251 -19.95 -17.63 10.45
N ASN A 252 -20.11 -17.57 11.77
CA ASN A 252 -20.71 -18.66 12.53
C ASN A 252 -22.18 -18.91 12.15
N LEU A 253 -22.93 -17.86 11.77
CA LEU A 253 -24.32 -17.97 11.33
C LEU A 253 -24.47 -18.39 9.86
N TYR A 254 -23.46 -18.10 9.04
CA TYR A 254 -23.45 -18.37 7.60
C TYR A 254 -22.16 -19.12 7.20
N PRO A 255 -22.04 -20.43 7.54
CA PRO A 255 -20.79 -21.18 7.34
C PRO A 255 -20.33 -21.25 5.88
N ALA A 256 -21.23 -21.17 4.90
CA ALA A 256 -20.88 -21.16 3.49
C ALA A 256 -20.00 -19.95 3.12
N VAL A 257 -20.14 -18.81 3.82
CA VAL A 257 -19.30 -17.61 3.62
C VAL A 257 -17.87 -17.82 4.13
N ASN A 258 -17.67 -18.77 5.07
CA ASN A 258 -16.36 -19.17 5.61
C ASN A 258 -15.85 -20.50 5.00
N ALA A 259 -16.39 -20.91 3.86
CA ALA A 259 -15.99 -22.13 3.18
C ALA A 259 -15.04 -21.85 2.01
N GLN A 260 -14.41 -22.88 1.50
CA GLN A 260 -13.63 -22.86 0.27
C GLN A 260 -13.96 -24.04 -0.63
N ILE A 261 -13.67 -23.92 -1.91
CA ILE A 261 -13.84 -25.00 -2.90
C ILE A 261 -12.53 -25.77 -3.02
N ASP A 262 -12.61 -27.10 -2.95
CA ASP A 262 -11.54 -28.03 -3.30
C ASP A 262 -12.07 -29.07 -4.29
N GLY A 263 -11.77 -28.87 -5.57
CA GLY A 263 -12.32 -29.69 -6.65
C GLY A 263 -13.85 -29.65 -6.67
N ASN A 264 -14.49 -30.75 -6.29
CA ASN A 264 -15.96 -30.89 -6.20
C ASN A 264 -16.47 -30.88 -4.76
N GLU A 265 -15.64 -30.56 -3.79
CA GLU A 265 -15.97 -30.55 -2.37
C GLU A 265 -15.98 -29.13 -1.83
N MET A 266 -16.77 -28.90 -0.76
CA MET A 266 -16.76 -27.68 0.03
C MET A 266 -16.08 -27.98 1.37
N ILE A 267 -15.04 -27.23 1.70
CA ILE A 267 -14.36 -27.29 2.99
C ILE A 267 -14.92 -26.20 3.88
N PHE A 268 -15.59 -26.59 4.97
CA PHE A 268 -16.11 -25.67 5.98
C PHE A 268 -15.10 -25.52 7.12
N HIS A 269 -14.82 -24.29 7.53
CA HIS A 269 -13.92 -24.00 8.64
C HIS A 269 -14.72 -23.74 9.91
N ASN A 270 -14.38 -24.44 11.01
CA ASN A 270 -14.97 -24.24 12.34
C ASN A 270 -14.19 -23.21 13.18
N TYR A 271 -13.42 -22.35 12.51
CA TYR A 271 -12.63 -21.25 13.05
C TYR A 271 -12.65 -20.10 12.06
N ALA A 272 -12.28 -18.90 12.50
CA ALA A 272 -12.22 -17.72 11.65
C ALA A 272 -10.83 -17.07 11.70
N ASP A 273 -10.02 -17.36 10.69
CA ASP A 273 -8.73 -16.74 10.44
C ASP A 273 -8.90 -15.57 9.47
N ILE A 274 -8.90 -14.36 10.01
CA ILE A 274 -9.28 -13.16 9.26
C ILE A 274 -8.08 -12.45 8.67
N GLY A 275 -8.00 -12.44 7.33
CA GLY A 275 -7.05 -11.62 6.59
C GLY A 275 -7.42 -10.13 6.66
N ILE A 276 -6.47 -9.28 7.03
CA ILE A 276 -6.66 -7.83 7.09
C ILE A 276 -5.75 -7.17 6.05
N ALA A 277 -6.34 -6.54 5.04
CA ALA A 277 -5.56 -5.86 4.00
C ALA A 277 -4.82 -4.64 4.56
N VAL A 278 -3.50 -4.64 4.43
CA VAL A 278 -2.60 -3.58 4.93
C VAL A 278 -1.73 -3.07 3.78
N SER A 279 -1.63 -1.75 3.66
CA SER A 279 -0.71 -1.12 2.71
C SER A 279 0.70 -1.11 3.29
N SER A 280 1.68 -1.56 2.50
CA SER A 280 3.10 -1.54 2.83
C SER A 280 3.91 -0.86 1.73
N PRO A 281 5.19 -0.50 1.98
CA PRO A 281 6.07 0.02 0.92
C PRO A 281 6.26 -0.93 -0.27
N LYS A 282 6.16 -2.25 -0.03
CA LYS A 282 6.23 -3.29 -1.08
C LYS A 282 4.88 -3.55 -1.79
N GLY A 283 3.80 -2.88 -1.37
CA GLY A 283 2.44 -3.04 -1.93
C GLY A 283 1.42 -3.50 -0.90
N LEU A 284 0.26 -3.98 -1.39
CA LEU A 284 -0.80 -4.50 -0.54
C LEU A 284 -0.44 -5.89 -0.02
N MET A 285 -0.51 -6.08 1.29
CA MET A 285 -0.33 -7.37 1.97
C MET A 285 -1.58 -7.72 2.76
N VAL A 286 -1.84 -9.01 2.97
CA VAL A 286 -3.01 -9.49 3.70
C VAL A 286 -2.56 -10.42 4.83
N PRO A 287 -2.01 -9.88 5.93
CA PRO A 287 -1.72 -10.66 7.12
C PRO A 287 -2.98 -11.23 7.75
N VAL A 288 -2.84 -12.34 8.47
CA VAL A 288 -3.94 -13.13 9.01
C VAL A 288 -3.97 -13.06 10.53
N VAL A 289 -5.09 -12.62 11.08
CA VAL A 289 -5.42 -12.69 12.52
C VAL A 289 -6.03 -14.07 12.77
N ARG A 290 -5.32 -14.92 13.51
CA ARG A 290 -5.70 -16.31 13.75
C ARG A 290 -6.76 -16.42 14.86
N ASN A 291 -7.73 -17.34 14.67
CA ASN A 291 -8.79 -17.62 15.65
C ASN A 291 -9.47 -16.34 16.18
N ALA A 292 -9.77 -15.41 15.27
CA ALA A 292 -10.31 -14.10 15.62
C ALA A 292 -11.68 -14.22 16.35
N GLU A 293 -12.42 -15.32 16.18
CA GLU A 293 -13.67 -15.61 16.86
C GLU A 293 -13.51 -15.71 18.38
N GLN A 294 -12.33 -16.15 18.84
CA GLN A 294 -12.04 -16.31 20.28
C GLN A 294 -11.48 -15.04 20.92
N MET A 295 -11.07 -14.08 20.11
CA MET A 295 -10.40 -12.87 20.59
C MET A 295 -11.40 -11.80 21.08
N SER A 296 -11.00 -11.09 22.12
CA SER A 296 -11.61 -9.81 22.53
C SER A 296 -11.25 -8.68 21.55
N LEU A 297 -11.98 -7.56 21.61
CA LEU A 297 -11.66 -6.38 20.80
C LEU A 297 -10.21 -5.88 21.05
N ALA A 298 -9.72 -5.97 22.26
CA ALA A 298 -8.37 -5.54 22.61
C ALA A 298 -7.28 -6.45 22.01
N GLU A 299 -7.52 -7.76 22.00
CA GLU A 299 -6.61 -8.74 21.40
C GLU A 299 -6.55 -8.59 19.89
N ILE A 300 -7.72 -8.41 19.24
CA ILE A 300 -7.81 -8.14 17.80
C ILE A 300 -7.02 -6.88 17.44
N GLU A 301 -7.23 -5.76 18.15
CA GLU A 301 -6.50 -4.50 17.87
C GLU A 301 -4.98 -4.65 18.09
N ARG A 302 -4.56 -5.37 19.12
CA ARG A 302 -3.16 -5.64 19.41
C ARG A 302 -2.51 -6.46 18.30
N GLU A 303 -3.22 -7.50 17.84
CA GLU A 303 -2.73 -8.38 16.79
C GLU A 303 -2.67 -7.67 15.43
N ILE A 304 -3.70 -6.91 15.06
CA ILE A 304 -3.69 -6.07 13.85
C ILE A 304 -2.52 -5.08 13.89
N LYS A 305 -2.31 -4.41 15.03
CA LYS A 305 -1.18 -3.48 15.20
C LYS A 305 0.17 -4.19 15.05
N ARG A 306 0.34 -5.38 15.66
CA ARG A 306 1.55 -6.19 15.54
C ARG A 306 1.86 -6.54 14.08
N LEU A 307 0.86 -7.04 13.35
CA LEU A 307 0.97 -7.42 11.95
C LEU A 307 1.22 -6.20 11.04
N ALA A 308 0.55 -5.07 11.30
CA ALA A 308 0.76 -3.83 10.53
C ALA A 308 2.18 -3.27 10.70
N VAL A 309 2.78 -3.37 11.90
CA VAL A 309 4.17 -2.99 12.14
C VAL A 309 5.11 -3.92 11.37
N LYS A 310 4.91 -5.25 11.47
CA LYS A 310 5.70 -6.24 10.69
C LYS A 310 5.64 -5.96 9.18
N ALA A 311 4.45 -5.64 8.65
CA ALA A 311 4.27 -5.33 7.22
C ALA A 311 5.03 -4.06 6.81
N ARG A 312 4.99 -3.02 7.64
CA ARG A 312 5.71 -1.76 7.39
C ARG A 312 7.22 -1.94 7.42
N ASP A 313 7.70 -2.74 8.38
CA ASP A 313 9.13 -3.04 8.57
C ASP A 313 9.66 -4.07 7.55
N GLY A 314 8.81 -4.60 6.65
CA GLY A 314 9.21 -5.61 5.67
C GLY A 314 9.56 -6.98 6.27
N LYS A 315 9.13 -7.25 7.52
CA LYS A 315 9.44 -8.49 8.29
C LYS A 315 8.31 -9.53 8.25
N MET A 316 7.41 -9.45 7.28
CA MET A 316 6.34 -10.43 7.11
C MET A 316 6.91 -11.77 6.67
N THR A 317 6.41 -12.83 7.30
CA THR A 317 6.73 -14.22 6.93
C THR A 317 5.58 -14.81 6.09
N PRO A 318 5.83 -15.87 5.29
CA PRO A 318 4.76 -16.59 4.59
C PRO A 318 3.65 -17.05 5.54
N ASP A 319 4.00 -17.52 6.74
CA ASP A 319 3.04 -17.96 7.77
C ASP A 319 2.11 -16.84 8.26
N ASP A 320 2.58 -15.59 8.27
CA ASP A 320 1.74 -14.45 8.63
C ASP A 320 0.65 -14.16 7.57
N MET A 321 0.80 -14.66 6.32
CA MET A 321 -0.03 -14.29 5.16
C MET A 321 -0.81 -15.45 4.53
N THR A 322 -0.64 -16.68 5.01
CA THR A 322 -1.30 -17.89 4.47
C THR A 322 -2.37 -18.42 5.40
N GLY A 323 -3.28 -19.22 4.89
CA GLY A 323 -4.28 -19.97 5.69
C GLY A 323 -5.45 -19.13 6.22
N GLY A 324 -5.62 -17.87 5.79
CA GLY A 324 -6.81 -17.10 6.14
C GLY A 324 -8.08 -17.69 5.52
N THR A 325 -9.21 -17.63 6.23
CA THR A 325 -10.49 -18.17 5.79
C THR A 325 -11.42 -17.10 5.21
N PHE A 326 -11.24 -15.84 5.60
CA PHE A 326 -12.01 -14.68 5.14
C PHE A 326 -11.12 -13.43 5.13
N THR A 327 -11.40 -12.45 4.28
CA THR A 327 -10.61 -11.21 4.21
C THR A 327 -11.47 -9.97 4.45
N ILE A 328 -10.93 -8.99 5.17
CA ILE A 328 -11.47 -7.64 5.30
C ILE A 328 -10.50 -6.65 4.66
N THR A 329 -11.00 -5.83 3.75
CA THR A 329 -10.22 -4.77 3.08
C THR A 329 -10.85 -3.40 3.31
N ASN A 330 -10.03 -2.37 3.56
CA ASN A 330 -10.51 -1.03 3.84
C ASN A 330 -10.00 -0.03 2.79
N GLY A 331 -10.86 0.28 1.81
CA GLY A 331 -10.62 1.33 0.81
C GLY A 331 -10.98 2.74 1.30
N GLY A 332 -11.70 2.84 2.42
CA GLY A 332 -12.18 4.11 2.96
C GLY A 332 -11.06 5.03 3.44
N VAL A 333 -9.93 4.47 3.87
CA VAL A 333 -8.73 5.24 4.24
C VAL A 333 -8.13 6.01 3.05
N PHE A 334 -8.44 5.61 1.82
CA PHE A 334 -8.05 6.27 0.57
C PHE A 334 -9.19 7.10 -0.05
N GLY A 335 -10.33 7.22 0.64
CA GLY A 335 -11.49 7.98 0.19
C GLY A 335 -12.44 7.21 -0.75
N SER A 336 -12.30 5.88 -0.89
CA SER A 336 -13.22 5.08 -1.71
C SER A 336 -14.64 5.13 -1.16
N MET A 337 -15.60 5.54 -1.98
CA MET A 337 -17.02 5.53 -1.63
C MET A 337 -17.61 4.11 -1.72
N LEU A 338 -17.26 3.39 -2.77
CA LEU A 338 -17.77 2.06 -3.08
C LEU A 338 -16.83 1.34 -4.04
N SER A 339 -16.59 0.06 -3.83
CA SER A 339 -15.82 -0.81 -4.71
C SER A 339 -16.29 -2.25 -4.62
N THR A 340 -15.92 -3.07 -5.61
CA THR A 340 -16.15 -4.50 -5.66
C THR A 340 -14.81 -5.20 -5.43
N PRO A 341 -14.43 -5.55 -4.20
CA PRO A 341 -13.14 -6.17 -3.92
C PRO A 341 -13.05 -7.54 -4.60
N ILE A 342 -11.83 -7.90 -5.04
CA ILE A 342 -11.56 -9.22 -5.62
C ILE A 342 -11.28 -10.19 -4.47
N ILE A 343 -11.86 -11.39 -4.53
CA ILE A 343 -11.68 -12.44 -3.53
C ILE A 343 -10.19 -12.82 -3.42
N ASN A 344 -9.74 -13.12 -2.22
CA ASN A 344 -8.38 -13.61 -1.96
C ASN A 344 -8.39 -15.15 -1.87
N PRO A 345 -7.98 -15.88 -2.93
CA PRO A 345 -8.07 -17.34 -2.94
C PRO A 345 -7.16 -17.96 -1.86
N PRO A 346 -7.51 -19.13 -1.31
CA PRO A 346 -8.66 -20.01 -1.68
C PRO A 346 -9.99 -19.62 -1.02
N GLN A 347 -10.08 -18.49 -0.37
CA GLN A 347 -11.30 -17.99 0.29
C GLN A 347 -12.43 -17.78 -0.72
N SER A 348 -13.67 -17.87 -0.25
CA SER A 348 -14.86 -17.69 -1.09
C SER A 348 -15.52 -16.32 -0.93
N ALA A 349 -15.07 -15.49 0.00
CA ALA A 349 -15.64 -14.16 0.19
C ALA A 349 -14.64 -13.15 0.78
N ILE A 350 -14.95 -11.87 0.58
CA ILE A 350 -14.18 -10.72 1.07
C ILE A 350 -15.13 -9.56 1.39
N LEU A 351 -14.93 -8.94 2.57
CA LEU A 351 -15.65 -7.74 2.97
C LEU A 351 -14.85 -6.48 2.63
N GLY A 352 -15.44 -5.56 1.87
CA GLY A 352 -14.94 -4.23 1.61
C GLY A 352 -15.56 -3.18 2.52
N MET A 353 -14.71 -2.42 3.21
CA MET A 353 -15.09 -1.23 3.95
C MET A 353 -14.75 0.02 3.13
N HIS A 354 -15.57 1.06 3.29
CA HIS A 354 -15.42 2.30 2.54
C HIS A 354 -15.37 3.52 3.45
N ASN A 355 -15.34 4.73 2.88
CA ASN A 355 -15.28 5.95 3.67
C ASN A 355 -16.58 6.18 4.46
N VAL A 356 -16.43 6.81 5.61
CA VAL A 356 -17.56 7.29 6.42
C VAL A 356 -17.90 8.70 5.96
N VAL A 357 -19.15 8.92 5.55
CA VAL A 357 -19.63 10.21 5.05
C VAL A 357 -20.91 10.59 5.77
N GLU A 358 -21.02 11.83 6.22
CA GLU A 358 -22.26 12.35 6.75
C GLU A 358 -23.33 12.44 5.65
N ARG A 359 -24.47 11.76 5.86
CA ARG A 359 -25.59 11.70 4.91
C ARG A 359 -26.90 12.00 5.62
N PRO A 360 -27.84 12.68 4.95
CA PRO A 360 -29.22 12.78 5.43
C PRO A 360 -29.89 11.41 5.27
N VAL A 361 -30.38 10.87 6.38
CA VAL A 361 -31.13 9.59 6.39
C VAL A 361 -32.46 9.76 7.11
N ALA A 362 -33.45 8.97 6.75
CA ALA A 362 -34.75 8.98 7.40
C ALA A 362 -34.74 8.03 8.62
N ILE A 363 -34.89 8.60 9.83
CA ILE A 363 -34.95 7.86 11.08
C ILE A 363 -36.26 8.23 11.79
N ASN A 364 -37.13 7.24 12.03
CA ASN A 364 -38.44 7.44 12.69
C ASN A 364 -39.27 8.59 12.06
N GLY A 365 -39.22 8.69 10.72
CA GLY A 365 -39.98 9.71 9.96
C GLY A 365 -39.33 11.11 9.98
N LYS A 366 -38.14 11.28 10.53
CA LYS A 366 -37.37 12.55 10.53
C LYS A 366 -36.09 12.37 9.71
N VAL A 367 -35.63 13.48 9.12
CA VAL A 367 -34.31 13.50 8.47
C VAL A 367 -33.25 13.82 9.52
N GLU A 368 -32.30 12.93 9.66
CA GLU A 368 -31.14 13.09 10.55
C GLU A 368 -29.85 12.97 9.75
N ILE A 369 -28.83 13.72 10.14
CA ILE A 369 -27.48 13.55 9.59
C ILE A 369 -26.78 12.43 10.34
N ARG A 370 -26.34 11.42 9.61
CA ARG A 370 -25.67 10.22 10.14
C ARG A 370 -24.37 9.93 9.39
N PRO A 371 -23.33 9.47 10.10
CA PRO A 371 -22.12 8.97 9.50
C PRO A 371 -22.39 7.59 8.88
N ILE A 372 -22.56 7.54 7.57
CA ILE A 372 -22.88 6.31 6.83
C ILE A 372 -21.62 5.76 6.16
N MET A 373 -21.41 4.45 6.27
CA MET A 373 -20.41 3.69 5.54
C MET A 373 -21.10 2.68 4.63
N TYR A 374 -20.68 2.64 3.37
CA TYR A 374 -21.02 1.50 2.51
C TYR A 374 -20.11 0.33 2.80
N VAL A 375 -20.69 -0.85 2.84
CA VAL A 375 -19.99 -2.12 2.95
C VAL A 375 -20.32 -2.99 1.75
N ALA A 376 -19.33 -3.73 1.25
CA ALA A 376 -19.46 -4.61 0.10
C ALA A 376 -19.02 -6.02 0.48
N LEU A 377 -19.79 -7.03 0.14
CA LEU A 377 -19.39 -8.43 0.22
C LEU A 377 -19.25 -8.95 -1.20
N SER A 378 -18.01 -9.21 -1.65
CA SER A 378 -17.79 -10.01 -2.85
C SER A 378 -17.65 -11.46 -2.47
N TYR A 379 -18.29 -12.34 -3.23
CA TYR A 379 -18.37 -13.76 -2.91
C TYR A 379 -18.45 -14.63 -4.17
N ASP A 380 -18.07 -15.88 -4.03
CA ASP A 380 -18.19 -16.87 -5.09
C ASP A 380 -19.57 -17.51 -5.08
N HIS A 381 -20.39 -17.17 -6.08
CA HIS A 381 -21.79 -17.61 -6.16
C HIS A 381 -21.92 -19.11 -6.49
N ARG A 382 -20.81 -19.81 -6.71
CA ARG A 382 -20.83 -21.28 -6.87
C ARG A 382 -21.17 -21.99 -5.56
N ILE A 383 -20.84 -21.39 -4.40
CA ILE A 383 -21.06 -21.99 -3.07
C ILE A 383 -21.79 -21.06 -2.08
N ILE A 384 -21.94 -19.78 -2.39
CA ILE A 384 -22.65 -18.82 -1.53
C ILE A 384 -23.84 -18.26 -2.30
N ASP A 385 -25.04 -18.57 -1.86
CA ASP A 385 -26.29 -18.08 -2.46
C ASP A 385 -26.66 -16.67 -2.00
N GLY A 386 -27.61 -16.05 -2.71
CA GLY A 386 -28.09 -14.70 -2.40
C GLY A 386 -28.67 -14.57 -0.99
N LYS A 387 -29.33 -15.59 -0.48
CA LYS A 387 -29.87 -15.60 0.91
C LYS A 387 -28.74 -15.55 1.94
N GLU A 388 -27.66 -16.28 1.71
CA GLU A 388 -26.52 -16.38 2.63
C GLU A 388 -25.67 -15.11 2.58
N SER A 389 -25.33 -14.62 1.38
CA SER A 389 -24.51 -13.43 1.19
C SER A 389 -25.20 -12.17 1.71
N VAL A 390 -26.48 -11.97 1.37
CA VAL A 390 -27.27 -10.82 1.85
C VAL A 390 -27.52 -10.95 3.35
N GLY A 391 -27.89 -12.15 3.82
CA GLY A 391 -28.12 -12.43 5.25
C GLY A 391 -26.86 -12.16 6.09
N PHE A 392 -25.70 -12.62 5.64
CA PHE A 392 -24.41 -12.34 6.27
C PHE A 392 -24.17 -10.83 6.40
N LEU A 393 -24.30 -10.10 5.30
CA LEU A 393 -24.03 -8.65 5.30
C LEU A 393 -25.02 -7.87 6.16
N VAL A 394 -26.30 -8.30 6.20
CA VAL A 394 -27.32 -7.76 7.10
C VAL A 394 -26.96 -8.01 8.56
N LYS A 395 -26.45 -9.21 8.91
CA LYS A 395 -26.01 -9.49 10.29
C LYS A 395 -24.79 -8.68 10.71
N VAL A 396 -23.83 -8.50 9.82
CA VAL A 396 -22.70 -7.59 10.06
C VAL A 396 -23.21 -6.17 10.32
N LYS A 397 -24.12 -5.64 9.48
CA LYS A 397 -24.75 -4.34 9.69
C LYS A 397 -25.45 -4.24 11.04
N GLU A 398 -26.34 -5.19 11.36
CA GLU A 398 -27.11 -5.19 12.61
C GLU A 398 -26.20 -5.14 13.86
N MET A 399 -25.08 -5.87 13.84
CA MET A 399 -24.11 -5.87 14.94
C MET A 399 -23.29 -4.59 15.01
N LEU A 400 -22.98 -3.96 13.88
CA LEU A 400 -22.27 -2.67 13.88
C LEU A 400 -23.17 -1.52 14.32
N GLU A 401 -24.45 -1.56 13.96
CA GLU A 401 -25.47 -0.59 14.40
C GLU A 401 -25.96 -0.83 15.83
N ASN A 402 -25.80 -2.05 16.36
CA ASN A 402 -26.11 -2.44 17.73
C ASN A 402 -24.98 -3.31 18.30
N PRO A 403 -23.84 -2.72 18.74
CA PRO A 403 -22.63 -3.46 19.11
C PRO A 403 -22.82 -4.48 20.25
N GLU A 404 -23.81 -4.28 21.11
CA GLU A 404 -24.13 -5.19 22.22
C GLU A 404 -24.55 -6.58 21.71
N ARG A 405 -25.12 -6.69 20.50
CA ARG A 405 -25.51 -7.96 19.87
C ARG A 405 -24.33 -8.88 19.59
N MET A 406 -23.11 -8.33 19.44
CA MET A 406 -21.91 -9.14 19.25
C MET A 406 -21.61 -10.07 20.44
N LEU A 407 -22.12 -9.73 21.65
CA LEU A 407 -21.95 -10.57 22.85
C LEU A 407 -22.95 -11.73 22.92
N PHE A 408 -24.00 -11.70 22.10
CA PHE A 408 -25.13 -12.63 22.18
C PHE A 408 -25.40 -13.35 20.85
N GLY A 409 -24.36 -13.54 20.01
CA GLY A 409 -24.50 -14.25 18.74
C GLY A 409 -25.50 -13.58 17.79
N SER A 410 -25.46 -12.25 17.67
CA SER A 410 -26.39 -11.41 16.88
C SER A 410 -27.84 -11.37 17.38
N LYS A 411 -28.15 -11.99 18.51
CA LYS A 411 -29.49 -11.90 19.13
C LYS A 411 -29.67 -10.56 19.83
N ASP A 412 -30.94 -10.18 20.00
CA ASP A 412 -31.28 -9.02 20.81
C ASP A 412 -30.97 -9.29 22.30
N PRO A 413 -30.16 -8.45 22.97
CA PRO A 413 -29.79 -8.65 24.38
C PRO A 413 -30.98 -8.72 25.31
N VAL A 414 -32.03 -7.93 25.05
CA VAL A 414 -33.27 -7.93 25.88
C VAL A 414 -34.07 -9.22 25.65
N ALA A 415 -34.18 -9.67 24.40
CA ALA A 415 -34.84 -10.95 24.10
C ALA A 415 -34.10 -12.11 24.78
N VAL A 416 -32.76 -12.13 24.75
CA VAL A 416 -31.97 -13.15 25.47
C VAL A 416 -32.21 -13.08 26.99
N LEU A 417 -32.23 -11.87 27.55
CA LEU A 417 -32.53 -11.69 28.99
C LEU A 417 -33.90 -12.19 29.37
N LEU A 418 -34.90 -12.05 28.51
CA LEU A 418 -36.28 -12.45 28.71
C LEU A 418 -36.53 -13.93 28.35
N GLY A 419 -35.52 -14.64 27.81
CA GLY A 419 -35.68 -16.03 27.36
C GLY A 419 -36.58 -16.22 26.13
N LEU A 420 -36.61 -15.21 25.22
CA LEU A 420 -37.41 -15.16 24.00
C LEU A 420 -36.61 -15.63 22.77
#